data_f9cca75d6bf52d00d0b5fd8de0179819
#
_entry.id   f9cca75d6bf52d00d0b5fd8de0179819
#
_cell.length_a   1.000
_cell.length_b   1.000
_cell.length_c   1.000
_cell.angle_alpha   90.00
_cell.angle_beta   90.00
_cell.angle_gamma   90.00
#
_symmetry.space_group_name_H-M   'P 1'
#
loop_
_entity.id
_entity.type
_entity.pdbx_description
1 polymer ?
#
loop_
_entity_poly.entity_id
_entity_poly.type
_entity_poly.pdbx_seq_one_letter_code
_entity_poly.pdbx_strand_id
1 'polypeptide(L)'
;MPRRLPVIPCPPATQDVATNLRNRANAIKVAKYGPANPDLSNERYWADLAREWGISSAEARTMRCGNCAAFDVSEPILDCIARGIERDGVPADDVIVAGELGYCHAFRFKCASRRTCSAWIVGGPIRQYRGAR
;
A
#
# COMPACT_ATOMS: atom_id res chain seq x y z
N MET A 1 -3.34 16.84 26.97
CA MET A 1 -2.05 16.64 26.26
C MET A 1 -2.29 15.76 25.05
N PRO A 2 -1.75 16.18 23.91
CA PRO A 2 -1.88 15.34 22.76
C PRO A 2 -1.18 14.01 23.01
N ARG A 3 -1.83 12.94 22.59
CA ARG A 3 -1.26 11.60 22.68
C ARG A 3 -0.05 11.50 21.76
N ARG A 4 1.08 11.10 22.32
CA ARG A 4 2.26 10.83 21.51
C ARG A 4 2.14 9.47 20.87
N LEU A 5 2.37 9.42 19.56
CA LEU A 5 2.52 8.15 18.87
C LEU A 5 3.82 7.46 19.31
N PRO A 6 3.84 6.12 19.38
CA PRO A 6 5.08 5.40 19.64
C PRO A 6 6.17 5.82 18.64
N VAL A 7 7.38 5.98 19.13
CA VAL A 7 8.54 6.22 18.24
C VAL A 7 8.92 4.88 17.65
N ILE A 8 8.84 4.79 16.33
CA ILE A 8 9.23 3.59 15.60
C ILE A 8 10.29 3.95 14.56
N PRO A 9 11.17 3.01 14.17
CA PRO A 9 12.01 3.24 12.99
C PRO A 9 11.11 3.28 11.76
N CYS A 10 11.13 4.41 11.06
CA CYS A 10 10.33 4.54 9.84
C CYS A 10 10.95 3.69 8.73
N PRO A 11 10.13 2.89 8.01
CA PRO A 11 10.65 2.15 6.86
C PRO A 11 11.27 3.08 5.82
N PRO A 12 12.39 2.72 5.20
CA PRO A 12 13.09 3.61 4.28
C PRO A 12 12.22 4.18 3.17
N ALA A 13 11.32 3.39 2.59
CA ALA A 13 10.46 3.86 1.51
C ALA A 13 9.49 4.95 1.94
N THR A 14 9.18 5.10 3.24
CA THR A 14 8.35 6.18 3.73
C THR A 14 9.11 7.50 3.82
N GLN A 15 10.45 7.45 3.83
CA GLN A 15 11.32 8.60 4.05
C GLN A 15 12.14 8.98 2.82
N ASP A 16 12.32 8.06 1.86
CA ASP A 16 13.16 8.28 0.69
C ASP A 16 12.39 7.94 -0.59
N VAL A 17 12.17 8.97 -1.42
CA VAL A 17 11.40 8.85 -2.65
C VAL A 17 12.03 7.83 -3.61
N ALA A 18 13.35 7.84 -3.76
CA ALA A 18 14.02 6.91 -4.68
C ALA A 18 13.82 5.46 -4.26
N THR A 19 13.92 5.18 -2.96
CA THR A 19 13.67 3.85 -2.42
C THR A 19 12.23 3.41 -2.67
N ASN A 20 11.27 4.31 -2.43
CA ASN A 20 9.87 4.00 -2.66
C ASN A 20 9.58 3.69 -4.13
N LEU A 21 10.10 4.49 -5.04
CA LEU A 21 9.90 4.29 -6.48
C LEU A 21 10.53 2.99 -6.97
N ARG A 22 11.72 2.66 -6.46
CA ARG A 22 12.42 1.41 -6.81
C ARG A 22 11.62 0.20 -6.32
N ASN A 23 11.15 0.24 -5.08
CA ASN A 23 10.38 -0.87 -4.51
C ASN A 23 9.02 -1.01 -5.20
N ARG A 24 8.39 0.10 -5.55
CA ARG A 24 7.15 0.10 -6.34
C ARG A 24 7.36 -0.52 -7.72
N ALA A 25 8.42 -0.14 -8.40
CA ALA A 25 8.75 -0.70 -9.71
C ALA A 25 8.97 -2.22 -9.62
N ASN A 26 9.63 -2.67 -8.55
CA ASN A 26 9.81 -4.10 -8.29
C ASN A 26 8.47 -4.81 -8.09
N ALA A 27 7.56 -4.23 -7.31
CA ALA A 27 6.23 -4.80 -7.09
C ALA A 27 5.43 -4.92 -8.39
N ILE A 28 5.53 -3.93 -9.26
CA ILE A 28 4.90 -3.96 -10.58
C ILE A 28 5.48 -5.11 -11.41
N LYS A 29 6.80 -5.22 -11.42
CA LYS A 29 7.51 -6.22 -12.24
C LYS A 29 7.24 -7.64 -11.78
N VAL A 30 7.34 -7.91 -10.48
CA VAL A 30 7.31 -9.29 -9.97
C VAL A 30 5.94 -9.74 -9.48
N ALA A 31 5.05 -8.80 -9.15
CA ALA A 31 3.76 -9.12 -8.55
C ALA A 31 2.59 -8.36 -9.19
N LYS A 32 2.79 -7.75 -10.35
CA LYS A 32 1.73 -7.08 -11.10
C LYS A 32 1.00 -6.01 -10.29
N TYR A 33 1.70 -5.28 -9.42
CA TYR A 33 1.08 -4.21 -8.65
C TYR A 33 0.38 -3.22 -9.58
N GLY A 34 -0.88 -2.96 -9.32
CA GLY A 34 -1.72 -2.10 -10.14
C GLY A 34 -3.19 -2.23 -9.76
N PRO A 35 -4.11 -1.87 -10.64
CA PRO A 35 -3.90 -1.30 -11.98
C PRO A 35 -3.38 0.14 -11.93
N ALA A 36 -2.76 0.60 -13.00
CA ALA A 36 -2.17 1.94 -13.06
C ALA A 36 -3.20 3.05 -12.83
N ASN A 37 -4.40 2.87 -13.35
CA ASN A 37 -5.53 3.77 -13.07
C ASN A 37 -6.71 2.97 -12.53
N PRO A 38 -6.92 2.98 -11.19
CA PRO A 38 -8.01 2.20 -10.57
C PRO A 38 -9.42 2.67 -10.97
N ASP A 39 -9.56 3.85 -11.54
CA ASP A 39 -10.89 4.38 -11.94
C ASP A 39 -11.39 3.78 -13.24
N LEU A 40 -10.52 3.14 -14.02
CA LEU A 40 -10.91 2.45 -15.23
C LEU A 40 -11.39 1.03 -14.93
N SER A 41 -12.08 0.40 -15.89
CA SER A 41 -12.59 -0.95 -15.70
C SER A 41 -11.48 -2.00 -15.59
N ASN A 42 -10.37 -1.81 -16.31
CA ASN A 42 -9.18 -2.68 -16.25
C ASN A 42 -9.52 -4.17 -16.43
N GLU A 43 -10.42 -4.49 -17.35
CA GLU A 43 -10.94 -5.86 -17.49
C GLU A 43 -9.84 -6.90 -17.70
N ARG A 44 -8.88 -6.61 -18.58
CA ARG A 44 -7.77 -7.55 -18.84
C ARG A 44 -6.92 -7.77 -17.59
N TYR A 45 -6.63 -6.70 -16.87
CA TYR A 45 -5.83 -6.78 -15.64
C TYR A 45 -6.48 -7.72 -14.62
N TRP A 46 -7.77 -7.51 -14.34
CA TRP A 46 -8.50 -8.34 -13.38
C TRP A 46 -8.70 -9.76 -13.87
N ALA A 47 -8.92 -9.96 -15.17
CA ALA A 47 -9.04 -11.29 -15.74
C ALA A 47 -7.72 -12.07 -15.60
N ASP A 48 -6.58 -11.43 -15.80
CA ASP A 48 -5.28 -12.07 -15.65
C ASP A 48 -5.03 -12.50 -14.20
N LEU A 49 -5.33 -11.63 -13.23
CA LEU A 49 -5.20 -11.99 -11.82
C LEU A 49 -6.18 -13.09 -11.41
N ALA A 50 -7.43 -13.01 -11.87
CA ALA A 50 -8.44 -14.01 -11.60
C ALA A 50 -7.98 -15.38 -12.08
N ARG A 51 -7.38 -15.45 -13.27
CA ARG A 51 -6.84 -16.69 -13.83
C ARG A 51 -5.70 -17.21 -12.97
N GLU A 52 -4.80 -16.33 -12.55
CA GLU A 52 -3.67 -16.70 -11.70
C GLU A 52 -4.13 -17.20 -10.32
N TRP A 53 -5.16 -16.57 -9.75
CA TRP A 53 -5.71 -16.98 -8.46
C TRP A 53 -6.72 -18.11 -8.53
N GLY A 54 -7.16 -18.50 -9.72
CA GLY A 54 -8.15 -19.58 -9.91
C GLY A 54 -9.55 -19.20 -9.45
N ILE A 55 -9.94 -17.94 -9.63
CA ILE A 55 -11.25 -17.39 -9.19
C ILE A 55 -11.87 -16.56 -10.31
N SER A 56 -13.08 -16.05 -10.08
CA SER A 56 -13.75 -15.16 -11.03
C SER A 56 -13.15 -13.76 -10.99
N SER A 57 -13.33 -13.00 -12.07
CA SER A 57 -12.94 -11.59 -12.10
C SER A 57 -13.68 -10.77 -11.05
N ALA A 58 -14.95 -11.09 -10.79
CA ALA A 58 -15.72 -10.40 -9.76
C ALA A 58 -15.12 -10.61 -8.38
N GLU A 59 -14.71 -11.83 -8.06
CA GLU A 59 -14.02 -12.12 -6.80
C GLU A 59 -12.66 -11.44 -6.73
N ALA A 60 -11.90 -11.48 -7.81
CA ALA A 60 -10.59 -10.84 -7.87
C ALA A 60 -10.66 -9.34 -7.55
N ARG A 61 -11.70 -8.67 -8.05
CA ARG A 61 -11.91 -7.24 -7.82
C ARG A 61 -12.14 -6.86 -6.36
N THR A 62 -12.47 -7.81 -5.50
CA THR A 62 -12.63 -7.57 -4.06
C THR A 62 -11.31 -7.65 -3.30
N MET A 63 -10.27 -8.19 -3.92
CA MET A 63 -8.95 -8.39 -3.30
C MET A 63 -8.05 -7.20 -3.60
N ARG A 64 -8.02 -6.25 -2.68
CA ARG A 64 -7.31 -4.98 -2.83
C ARG A 64 -6.27 -4.81 -1.73
N CYS A 65 -5.29 -3.93 -1.95
CA CYS A 65 -4.34 -3.58 -0.89
C CYS A 65 -5.07 -3.19 0.40
N GLY A 66 -6.16 -2.44 0.28
CA GLY A 66 -6.94 -1.98 1.43
C GLY A 66 -7.48 -3.08 2.34
N ASN A 67 -7.55 -4.32 1.88
CA ASN A 67 -7.92 -5.47 2.72
C ASN A 67 -6.84 -6.56 2.72
N CYS A 68 -5.63 -6.22 2.34
CA CYS A 68 -4.50 -7.15 2.32
C CYS A 68 -3.81 -7.22 3.69
N ALA A 69 -3.42 -8.41 4.12
CA ALA A 69 -2.74 -8.61 5.40
C ALA A 69 -1.37 -7.93 5.48
N ALA A 70 -0.77 -7.59 4.34
CA ALA A 70 0.50 -6.87 4.29
C ALA A 70 0.35 -5.35 4.29
N PHE A 71 -0.87 -4.82 4.21
CA PHE A 71 -1.14 -3.38 4.11
C PHE A 71 -1.31 -2.77 5.48
N ASP A 72 -0.44 -1.83 5.83
CA ASP A 72 -0.37 -1.22 7.15
C ASP A 72 -0.89 0.21 7.12
N VAL A 73 -1.98 0.46 7.83
CA VAL A 73 -2.58 1.78 8.05
C VAL A 73 -2.60 2.13 9.53
N SER A 74 -1.72 1.52 10.33
CA SER A 74 -1.57 1.87 11.74
C SER A 74 -1.09 3.31 11.90
N GLU A 75 -1.45 3.94 13.02
CA GLU A 75 -1.08 5.34 13.27
C GLU A 75 0.42 5.60 13.16
N PRO A 76 1.32 4.78 13.74
CA PRO A 76 2.76 5.03 13.60
C PRO A 76 3.26 4.98 12.16
N ILE A 77 2.73 4.07 11.36
CA ILE A 77 3.12 3.94 9.95
C ILE A 77 2.59 5.12 9.13
N LEU A 78 1.33 5.52 9.33
CA LEU A 78 0.78 6.68 8.63
C LEU A 78 1.54 7.96 9.02
N ASP A 79 1.98 8.07 10.27
CA ASP A 79 2.83 9.17 10.71
C ASP A 79 4.18 9.17 9.99
N CYS A 80 4.80 8.00 9.80
CA CYS A 80 6.03 7.88 9.02
C CYS A 80 5.82 8.36 7.58
N ILE A 81 4.72 7.94 6.95
CA ILE A 81 4.37 8.37 5.58
C ILE A 81 4.17 9.88 5.53
N ALA A 82 3.43 10.43 6.50
CA ALA A 82 3.16 11.87 6.58
C ALA A 82 4.46 12.68 6.70
N ARG A 83 5.35 12.28 7.59
CA ARG A 83 6.63 12.97 7.78
C ARG A 83 7.50 12.94 6.53
N GLY A 84 7.50 11.83 5.82
CA GLY A 84 8.25 11.73 4.56
C GLY A 84 7.70 12.66 3.48
N ILE A 85 6.38 12.76 3.35
CA ILE A 85 5.73 13.65 2.39
C ILE A 85 5.98 15.13 2.76
N GLU A 86 5.88 15.47 4.03
CA GLU A 86 6.07 16.85 4.51
C GLU A 86 7.47 17.37 4.25
N ARG A 87 8.48 16.52 4.24
CA ARG A 87 9.86 16.93 3.88
C ARG A 87 9.94 17.49 2.48
N ASP A 88 9.06 17.05 1.58
CA ASP A 88 9.03 17.51 0.20
C ASP A 88 8.17 18.78 0.05
N GLY A 89 7.69 19.35 1.17
CA GLY A 89 6.93 20.60 1.16
C GLY A 89 5.48 20.45 0.75
N VAL A 90 4.93 19.24 0.79
CA VAL A 90 3.57 18.94 0.37
C VAL A 90 2.70 18.67 1.60
N PRO A 91 1.44 19.16 1.67
CA PRO A 91 0.53 18.80 2.76
C PRO A 91 0.26 17.29 2.77
N ALA A 92 0.68 16.62 3.84
CA ALA A 92 0.65 15.15 3.90
C ALA A 92 -0.76 14.59 3.95
N ASP A 93 -1.65 15.19 4.75
CA ASP A 93 -3.00 14.65 4.93
C ASP A 93 -3.76 14.57 3.61
N ASP A 94 -3.64 15.61 2.77
CA ASP A 94 -4.29 15.63 1.47
C ASP A 94 -3.79 14.52 0.55
N VAL A 95 -2.48 14.28 0.56
CA VAL A 95 -1.85 13.24 -0.27
C VAL A 95 -2.26 11.85 0.20
N ILE A 96 -2.23 11.62 1.52
CA ILE A 96 -2.59 10.31 2.09
C ILE A 96 -4.06 9.99 1.81
N VAL A 97 -4.96 10.95 2.02
CA VAL A 97 -6.40 10.76 1.78
C VAL A 97 -6.68 10.55 0.30
N ALA A 98 -6.13 11.42 -0.57
CA ALA A 98 -6.37 11.32 -2.01
C ALA A 98 -5.82 10.04 -2.62
N GLY A 99 -4.66 9.58 -2.14
CA GLY A 99 -4.03 8.35 -2.61
C GLY A 99 -4.50 7.10 -1.90
N GLU A 100 -5.26 7.24 -0.83
CA GLU A 100 -5.65 6.14 0.06
C GLU A 100 -4.43 5.31 0.46
N LEU A 101 -3.38 6.01 0.91
CA LEU A 101 -2.07 5.42 1.12
C LEU A 101 -1.97 4.60 2.40
N GLY A 102 -1.18 3.54 2.31
CA GLY A 102 -0.70 2.75 3.41
C GLY A 102 0.66 2.18 3.02
N TYR A 103 1.21 1.33 3.86
CA TYR A 103 2.52 0.74 3.63
C TYR A 103 2.40 -0.77 3.39
N CYS A 104 3.00 -1.26 2.31
CA CYS A 104 3.04 -2.69 2.01
C CYS A 104 4.31 -3.31 2.61
N HIS A 105 4.16 -4.17 3.61
CA HIS A 105 5.29 -4.87 4.22
C HIS A 105 5.90 -5.94 3.32
N ALA A 106 5.13 -6.47 2.36
CA ALA A 106 5.62 -7.50 1.45
C ALA A 106 6.66 -6.96 0.47
N PHE A 107 6.37 -5.79 -0.13
CA PHE A 107 7.26 -5.17 -1.12
C PHE A 107 7.91 -3.88 -0.63
N ARG A 108 7.62 -3.46 0.59
CA ARG A 108 8.29 -2.36 1.29
C ARG A 108 8.20 -1.03 0.55
N PHE A 109 6.96 -0.62 0.25
CA PHE A 109 6.70 0.67 -0.38
C PHE A 109 5.34 1.22 0.03
N LYS A 110 5.12 2.52 -0.24
CA LYS A 110 3.82 3.15 -0.02
C LYS A 110 2.90 2.72 -1.15
N CYS A 111 1.77 2.09 -0.81
CA CYS A 111 0.83 1.61 -1.81
C CYS A 111 -0.57 2.19 -1.60
N ALA A 112 -1.39 2.11 -2.63
CA ALA A 112 -2.75 2.65 -2.62
C ALA A 112 -3.75 1.54 -2.35
N SER A 113 -4.74 1.80 -1.48
CA SER A 113 -5.72 0.79 -1.06
C SER A 113 -6.57 0.24 -2.20
N ARG A 114 -6.81 1.03 -3.24
CA ARG A 114 -7.64 0.63 -4.39
C ARG A 114 -6.92 -0.28 -5.39
N ARG A 115 -5.62 -0.43 -5.25
CA ARG A 115 -4.81 -1.30 -6.11
C ARG A 115 -4.65 -2.67 -5.46
N THR A 116 -3.98 -3.57 -6.15
CA THR A 116 -3.69 -4.92 -5.66
C THR A 116 -2.37 -5.43 -6.25
N CYS A 117 -1.99 -6.63 -5.89
CA CYS A 117 -0.89 -7.35 -6.55
C CYS A 117 -1.16 -8.85 -6.46
N SER A 118 -0.42 -9.63 -7.25
CA SER A 118 -0.61 -11.08 -7.29
C SER A 118 -0.27 -11.78 -5.96
N ALA A 119 0.43 -11.10 -5.06
CA ALA A 119 0.79 -11.61 -3.74
C ALA A 119 -0.21 -11.25 -2.64
N TRP A 120 -1.41 -10.79 -3.00
CA TRP A 120 -2.45 -10.42 -2.03
C TRP A 120 -2.71 -11.53 -1.02
N ILE A 121 -2.87 -11.14 0.26
CA ILE A 121 -3.04 -12.06 1.39
C ILE A 121 -4.30 -11.66 2.16
N VAL A 122 -5.14 -12.64 2.48
CA VAL A 122 -6.35 -12.43 3.28
C VAL A 122 -6.00 -12.04 4.71
N GLY A 123 -6.80 -11.17 5.32
CA GLY A 123 -6.71 -10.88 6.75
C GLY A 123 -6.29 -9.45 7.12
N GLY A 124 -6.26 -8.52 6.16
CA GLY A 124 -5.92 -7.14 6.43
C GLY A 124 -7.11 -6.20 6.46
N PRO A 125 -6.83 -4.90 6.59
CA PRO A 125 -5.48 -4.33 6.72
C PRO A 125 -4.95 -4.39 8.16
N ILE A 126 -3.66 -4.04 8.34
CA ILE A 126 -3.06 -3.88 9.65
C ILE A 126 -3.46 -2.50 10.19
N ARG A 127 -4.17 -2.47 11.30
CA ARG A 127 -4.64 -1.22 11.93
C ARG A 127 -3.91 -0.88 13.21
N GLN A 128 -3.23 -1.85 13.81
CA GLN A 128 -2.42 -1.65 15.01
C GLN A 128 -0.99 -2.03 14.73
N TYR A 129 -0.07 -1.13 15.07
CA TYR A 129 1.36 -1.39 14.90
C TYR A 129 1.77 -2.59 15.74
N ARG A 130 2.40 -3.58 15.09
CA ARG A 130 2.78 -4.85 15.73
C ARG A 130 4.29 -4.94 15.99
N GLY A 131 5.02 -3.86 15.76
CA GLY A 131 6.45 -3.87 15.92
C GLY A 131 7.18 -4.50 14.75
N ALA A 132 8.52 -4.46 14.81
CA ALA A 132 9.37 -5.17 13.85
C ALA A 132 9.36 -6.66 14.22
N ARG A 133 9.08 -7.50 13.28
CA ARG A 133 9.10 -8.95 13.48
C ARG A 133 10.07 -9.59 12.52
#